data_f7b373ab455f69e35ac7187ba10e4672
#
_entry.id   f7b373ab455f69e35ac7187ba10e4672
#
_cell.length_a   1.000
_cell.length_b   1.000
_cell.length_c   1.000
_cell.angle_alpha   90.00
_cell.angle_beta   90.00
_cell.angle_gamma   90.00
#
_symmetry.space_group_name_H-M   'P 1'
#
loop_
_entity.id
_entity.type
_entity.pdbx_description
1 polymer ?
#
loop_
_entity_poly.entity_id
_entity_poly.type
_entity_poly.pdbx_seq_one_letter_code
_entity_poly.pdbx_strand_id
1 'polypeptide(L)'
;MERRRTIFGGVRLIKGAFSRTREVRGIAVWRQLERNFYSMAVACVVLWSGSGVLFAQFTRAAAQPDHAALSKRDAPQDETGRARNGMTVVILGDSLALCGFGKRLDAHFRQMPEVESTFTYMACGTNPLSWLKEKPYASIKTQCGFWSIESVAESNEPRELQDSYGMGRRSSPKPHPVPKLEDILAQFQPDVLVIQTGTNLFDLFPDRKSVRPNRDGSALRKYVLPFVSKAVRSPSPLRKIYWVASPTSGRVSKIVQDFVVDQVRADLGKAGTVIDSRTLVSYPYHHMEPDHEHFLGTDMDEWADKVFAMIQQDLSSQPLTSLKPLCESAPPAAAELTTPSESPAEQTVSVTARLVFKSKPVPLDQLLPYQESLVGFVYDIKKVLAGQYTAQQILVMHPAHIRLSRQPLRKYRVGRTYKLQVRQLEGTPWDTIKRKDDSGLLDLEPYIRLEDESKYPGENRAN
;
A
#
# COMPACT_ATOMS: atom_id res chain seq x y z
N MET A 1 19.34 8.47 -70.88
CA MET A 1 19.57 9.92 -70.73
C MET A 1 19.06 10.23 -69.32
N GLU A 2 19.76 10.64 -68.36
CA GLU A 2 21.08 11.26 -68.17
C GLU A 2 21.62 10.92 -66.79
N ARG A 3 22.89 10.59 -66.71
CA ARG A 3 23.66 10.38 -65.52
C ARG A 3 23.84 11.69 -64.76
N ARG A 4 23.78 11.71 -63.42
CA ARG A 4 24.68 12.55 -62.63
C ARG A 4 25.19 11.82 -61.39
N ARG A 5 26.50 11.72 -61.36
CA ARG A 5 27.39 11.43 -60.23
C ARG A 5 27.42 12.63 -59.27
N THR A 6 27.65 12.41 -57.99
CA THR A 6 28.64 13.23 -57.22
C THR A 6 28.64 12.75 -55.77
N ILE A 7 29.73 12.34 -55.34
CA ILE A 7 30.84 12.74 -54.50
C ILE A 7 30.72 12.29 -53.04
N PHE A 8 31.65 11.38 -52.71
CA PHE A 8 32.06 11.04 -51.36
C PHE A 8 32.75 12.24 -50.69
N GLY A 9 32.36 12.58 -49.47
CA GLY A 9 33.06 13.44 -48.54
C GLY A 9 33.30 12.74 -47.23
N GLY A 10 34.53 12.26 -47.05
CA GLY A 10 34.95 11.62 -45.80
C GLY A 10 35.08 12.65 -44.67
N VAL A 11 34.59 12.28 -43.50
CA VAL A 11 34.89 13.00 -42.26
C VAL A 11 35.68 12.05 -41.33
N ARG A 12 36.88 12.52 -41.07
CA ARG A 12 37.88 11.87 -40.17
C ARG A 12 37.37 11.80 -38.74
N LEU A 13 37.47 10.63 -38.15
CA LEU A 13 37.37 10.38 -36.69
C LEU A 13 38.56 11.10 -36.01
N ILE A 14 38.23 12.10 -35.17
CA ILE A 14 39.16 12.60 -34.14
C ILE A 14 38.85 11.87 -32.85
N LYS A 15 39.69 10.95 -32.44
CA LYS A 15 39.74 10.37 -31.11
C LYS A 15 40.23 11.45 -30.13
N GLY A 16 39.31 12.06 -29.40
CA GLY A 16 39.64 12.92 -28.27
C GLY A 16 39.65 12.11 -27.00
N ALA A 17 40.87 11.92 -26.43
CA ALA A 17 41.03 11.39 -25.10
C ALA A 17 40.51 12.39 -24.07
N PHE A 18 39.36 12.11 -23.44
CA PHE A 18 38.91 12.84 -22.27
C PHE A 18 39.20 12.07 -20.99
N SER A 19 39.99 12.73 -20.18
CA SER A 19 40.66 12.32 -18.95
C SER A 19 39.68 11.83 -17.86
N ARG A 20 40.05 10.71 -17.26
CA ARG A 20 39.39 10.05 -16.10
C ARG A 20 39.60 10.77 -14.75
N THR A 21 39.83 12.04 -14.67
CA THR A 21 40.24 12.72 -13.43
C THR A 21 39.18 13.57 -12.73
N ARG A 22 37.93 13.62 -13.20
CA ARG A 22 36.90 14.44 -12.55
C ARG A 22 35.95 13.70 -11.62
N GLU A 23 35.79 12.39 -11.72
CA GLU A 23 34.85 11.63 -10.86
C GLU A 23 35.37 11.39 -9.43
N VAL A 24 36.67 11.38 -9.20
CA VAL A 24 37.25 11.07 -7.86
C VAL A 24 37.13 12.26 -6.89
N ARG A 25 36.98 13.50 -7.36
CA ARG A 25 36.88 14.68 -6.49
C ARG A 25 35.46 14.87 -5.90
N GLY A 26 34.40 14.41 -6.57
CA GLY A 26 33.03 14.53 -6.07
C GLY A 26 32.76 13.66 -4.84
N ILE A 27 33.33 12.47 -4.80
CA ILE A 27 33.11 11.51 -3.69
C ILE A 27 33.83 11.94 -2.41
N ALA A 28 35.00 12.57 -2.54
CA ALA A 28 35.75 13.07 -1.39
C ALA A 28 35.08 14.26 -0.69
N VAL A 29 34.46 15.18 -1.44
CA VAL A 29 33.73 16.31 -0.90
C VAL A 29 32.46 15.87 -0.17
N TRP A 30 31.77 14.87 -0.70
CA TRP A 30 30.54 14.33 -0.07
C TRP A 30 30.82 13.66 1.27
N ARG A 31 31.90 12.88 1.37
CA ARG A 31 32.31 12.26 2.64
C ARG A 31 32.80 13.27 3.68
N GLN A 32 33.33 14.42 3.25
CA GLN A 32 33.74 15.48 4.16
C GLN A 32 32.54 16.25 4.73
N LEU A 33 31.47 16.44 3.95
CA LEU A 33 30.20 17.03 4.40
C LEU A 33 29.48 16.12 5.40
N GLU A 34 29.41 14.82 5.17
CA GLU A 34 28.83 13.90 6.16
C GLU A 34 29.56 13.90 7.49
N ARG A 35 30.90 13.95 7.51
CA ARG A 35 31.67 14.03 8.76
C ARG A 35 31.44 15.33 9.54
N ASN A 36 31.26 16.43 8.86
CA ASN A 36 31.01 17.73 9.51
C ASN A 36 29.59 17.81 10.08
N PHE A 37 28.58 17.18 9.48
CA PHE A 37 27.22 17.10 10.02
C PHE A 37 27.16 16.26 11.31
N TYR A 38 27.88 15.13 11.38
CA TYR A 38 27.94 14.32 12.59
C TYR A 38 28.69 15.03 13.75
N SER A 39 29.70 15.84 13.46
CA SER A 39 30.41 16.61 14.49
C SER A 39 29.58 17.76 15.07
N MET A 40 28.73 18.40 14.27
CA MET A 40 27.83 19.44 14.78
C MET A 40 26.68 18.88 15.64
N ALA A 41 26.14 17.70 15.29
CA ALA A 41 25.10 17.06 16.10
C ALA A 41 25.60 16.61 17.47
N VAL A 42 26.85 16.15 17.58
CA VAL A 42 27.45 15.75 18.85
C VAL A 42 27.80 16.96 19.72
N ALA A 43 28.18 18.10 19.14
CA ALA A 43 28.51 19.33 19.89
C ALA A 43 27.27 19.97 20.53
N CYS A 44 26.08 19.86 19.93
CA CYS A 44 24.83 20.36 20.51
C CYS A 44 24.32 19.54 21.69
N VAL A 45 24.66 18.24 21.77
CA VAL A 45 24.25 17.38 22.88
C VAL A 45 25.12 17.59 24.13
N VAL A 46 26.37 18.02 23.99
CA VAL A 46 27.33 18.19 25.13
C VAL A 46 27.13 19.53 25.85
N LEU A 47 26.52 20.53 25.23
CA LEU A 47 26.32 21.87 25.88
C LEU A 47 25.01 21.98 26.67
N TRP A 48 24.16 20.95 26.72
CA TRP A 48 22.90 20.98 27.49
C TRP A 48 22.89 20.12 28.75
N SER A 49 24.01 19.53 29.15
CA SER A 49 24.12 18.67 30.34
C SER A 49 24.68 19.34 31.58
N GLY A 50 24.64 20.68 31.66
CA GLY A 50 25.19 21.46 32.74
C GLY A 50 24.22 21.99 33.82
N SER A 51 22.99 21.45 33.91
CA SER A 51 22.05 21.84 34.98
C SER A 51 21.59 20.59 35.71
N GLY A 52 22.20 20.36 36.88
CA GLY A 52 21.87 19.22 37.73
C GLY A 52 20.45 19.30 38.29
N VAL A 53 19.60 18.36 37.88
CA VAL A 53 18.39 17.99 38.60
C VAL A 53 18.42 16.49 38.77
N LEU A 54 18.46 16.05 40.03
CA LEU A 54 18.29 14.63 40.38
C LEU A 54 16.98 14.11 39.85
N PHE A 55 17.02 13.27 38.81
CA PHE A 55 15.88 12.45 38.45
C PHE A 55 15.99 11.07 39.13
N ALA A 56 15.10 10.86 40.08
CA ALA A 56 14.86 9.55 40.65
C ALA A 56 14.49 8.56 39.53
N GLN A 57 15.26 7.48 39.41
CA GLN A 57 14.97 6.37 38.50
C GLN A 57 13.69 5.66 38.98
N PHE A 58 12.57 5.95 38.35
CA PHE A 58 11.41 5.08 38.35
C PHE A 58 11.51 4.17 37.14
N THR A 59 12.16 3.03 37.29
CA THR A 59 12.01 1.88 36.38
C THR A 59 10.59 1.32 36.56
N ARG A 60 9.62 1.90 35.88
CA ARG A 60 8.36 1.23 35.61
C ARG A 60 8.58 0.34 34.39
N ALA A 61 8.61 -0.95 34.63
CA ALA A 61 8.41 -1.94 33.57
C ALA A 61 7.08 -1.62 32.90
N ALA A 62 7.16 -1.13 31.65
CA ALA A 62 5.99 -0.98 30.80
C ALA A 62 5.51 -2.37 30.43
N ALA A 63 4.48 -2.83 31.12
CA ALA A 63 3.73 -3.99 30.69
C ALA A 63 3.23 -3.72 29.27
N GLN A 64 3.63 -4.55 28.31
CA GLN A 64 3.05 -4.52 26.96
C GLN A 64 1.55 -4.78 27.11
N PRO A 65 0.67 -3.91 26.59
CA PRO A 65 -0.74 -4.23 26.56
C PRO A 65 -0.95 -5.38 25.57
N ASP A 66 -1.57 -6.46 26.08
CA ASP A 66 -1.99 -7.60 25.28
C ASP A 66 -2.91 -7.15 24.14
N HIS A 67 -2.42 -7.22 22.91
CA HIS A 67 -3.18 -6.91 21.70
C HIS A 67 -4.35 -7.87 21.42
N ALA A 68 -4.53 -8.90 22.23
CA ALA A 68 -5.72 -9.75 22.19
C ALA A 68 -7.00 -9.05 22.70
N ALA A 69 -6.88 -7.86 23.31
CA ALA A 69 -8.00 -7.16 23.94
C ALA A 69 -8.84 -6.28 22.96
N LEU A 70 -8.47 -6.20 21.68
CA LEU A 70 -9.31 -5.51 20.67
C LEU A 70 -10.60 -6.29 20.33
N SER A 71 -10.72 -7.55 20.77
CA SER A 71 -11.85 -8.40 20.37
C SER A 71 -13.05 -8.41 21.31
N LYS A 72 -12.98 -7.72 22.45
CA LYS A 72 -14.11 -7.71 23.42
C LYS A 72 -14.11 -6.42 24.23
N ARG A 73 -14.29 -5.28 23.59
CA ARG A 73 -14.97 -4.17 24.25
C ARG A 73 -16.41 -4.19 23.74
N ASP A 74 -17.33 -4.42 24.66
CA ASP A 74 -18.73 -4.17 24.42
C ASP A 74 -18.83 -2.77 23.80
N ALA A 75 -19.46 -2.69 22.62
CA ALA A 75 -19.72 -1.42 21.99
C ALA A 75 -20.35 -0.52 23.04
N PRO A 76 -19.89 0.73 23.21
CA PRO A 76 -20.60 1.63 24.08
C PRO A 76 -21.99 1.82 23.48
N GLN A 77 -22.94 1.04 23.97
CA GLN A 77 -24.34 1.33 23.80
C GLN A 77 -24.53 2.62 24.57
N ASP A 78 -24.65 3.73 23.84
CA ASP A 78 -25.24 4.92 24.43
C ASP A 78 -26.71 4.62 24.66
N GLU A 79 -27.00 3.98 25.82
CA GLU A 79 -28.35 3.74 26.29
C GLU A 79 -29.12 5.05 26.57
N THR A 80 -28.48 6.21 26.39
CA THR A 80 -29.06 7.49 26.77
C THR A 80 -29.77 8.23 25.61
N GLY A 81 -29.75 7.69 24.40
CA GLY A 81 -30.44 8.36 23.26
C GLY A 81 -29.93 9.79 22.99
N ARG A 82 -28.77 10.15 23.45
CA ARG A 82 -28.15 11.45 23.19
C ARG A 82 -27.81 11.56 21.72
N ALA A 83 -28.46 12.49 21.05
CA ALA A 83 -28.08 12.90 19.71
C ALA A 83 -26.58 13.22 19.70
N ARG A 84 -25.81 12.55 18.87
CA ARG A 84 -24.40 12.88 18.66
C ARG A 84 -24.36 14.34 18.22
N ASN A 85 -23.58 15.15 18.93
CA ASN A 85 -23.50 16.59 18.64
C ASN A 85 -22.46 16.92 17.57
N GLY A 86 -21.70 15.95 17.08
CA GLY A 86 -20.61 16.16 16.13
C GLY A 86 -20.39 14.99 15.14
N MET A 87 -19.57 15.25 14.15
CA MET A 87 -19.21 14.32 13.07
C MET A 87 -18.11 13.37 13.51
N THR A 88 -18.23 12.09 13.21
CA THR A 88 -17.16 11.09 13.35
C THR A 88 -16.51 10.82 11.99
N VAL A 89 -15.19 10.93 11.93
CA VAL A 89 -14.37 10.70 10.71
C VAL A 89 -13.48 9.50 10.90
N VAL A 90 -13.47 8.59 9.92
CA VAL A 90 -12.49 7.52 9.81
C VAL A 90 -11.59 7.78 8.61
N ILE A 91 -10.29 7.64 8.81
CA ILE A 91 -9.26 7.76 7.76
C ILE A 91 -8.53 6.43 7.65
N LEU A 92 -8.52 5.84 6.45
CA LEU A 92 -7.76 4.64 6.14
C LEU A 92 -6.68 4.98 5.10
N GLY A 93 -5.46 4.48 5.30
CA GLY A 93 -4.37 4.80 4.39
C GLY A 93 -3.37 3.68 4.18
N ASP A 94 -2.69 3.71 3.02
CA ASP A 94 -1.58 2.82 2.69
C ASP A 94 -0.21 3.41 3.10
N SER A 95 0.86 2.98 2.45
CA SER A 95 2.21 3.46 2.75
C SER A 95 2.40 4.96 2.52
N LEU A 96 1.66 5.58 1.59
CA LEU A 96 1.74 7.02 1.37
C LEU A 96 1.16 7.79 2.56
N ALA A 97 0.07 7.31 3.15
CA ALA A 97 -0.47 7.92 4.36
C ALA A 97 0.53 7.87 5.53
N LEU A 98 1.28 6.76 5.66
CA LEU A 98 2.34 6.59 6.66
C LEU A 98 3.49 7.59 6.50
N CYS A 99 3.76 8.07 5.27
CA CYS A 99 4.82 9.04 5.01
C CYS A 99 4.54 10.47 5.51
N GLY A 100 3.43 10.68 6.25
CA GLY A 100 3.06 11.96 6.85
C GLY A 100 1.67 12.46 6.47
N PHE A 101 1.19 12.15 5.26
CA PHE A 101 -0.13 12.58 4.76
C PHE A 101 -1.26 12.26 5.73
N GLY A 102 -1.34 11.02 6.22
CA GLY A 102 -2.43 10.59 7.11
C GLY A 102 -2.43 11.32 8.44
N LYS A 103 -1.25 11.53 9.04
CA LYS A 103 -1.12 12.29 10.30
C LYS A 103 -1.54 13.76 10.13
N ARG A 104 -1.10 14.39 9.02
CA ARG A 104 -1.45 15.77 8.73
C ARG A 104 -2.95 15.93 8.48
N LEU A 105 -3.54 15.02 7.73
CA LEU A 105 -4.98 15.02 7.45
C LEU A 105 -5.82 14.80 8.73
N ASP A 106 -5.40 13.87 9.60
CA ASP A 106 -6.00 13.65 10.92
C ASP A 106 -6.00 14.93 11.75
N ALA A 107 -4.86 15.63 11.81
CA ALA A 107 -4.72 16.87 12.57
C ALA A 107 -5.68 17.96 12.05
N HIS A 108 -5.91 18.04 10.75
CA HIS A 108 -6.87 18.98 10.18
C HIS A 108 -8.31 18.66 10.60
N PHE A 109 -8.72 17.40 10.52
CA PHE A 109 -10.07 17.03 10.95
C PHE A 109 -10.31 17.29 12.43
N ARG A 110 -9.32 17.04 13.29
CA ARG A 110 -9.41 17.35 14.74
C ARG A 110 -9.55 18.83 15.04
N GLN A 111 -9.15 19.71 14.13
CA GLN A 111 -9.29 21.15 14.27
C GLN A 111 -10.65 21.68 13.80
N MET A 112 -11.47 20.86 13.12
CA MET A 112 -12.80 21.25 12.68
C MET A 112 -13.78 21.24 13.88
N PRO A 113 -14.50 22.33 14.15
CA PRO A 113 -15.45 22.39 15.26
C PRO A 113 -16.58 21.37 15.17
N GLU A 114 -16.93 20.96 13.95
CA GLU A 114 -18.00 20.01 13.68
C GLU A 114 -17.55 18.55 13.87
N VAL A 115 -16.26 18.29 14.02
CA VAL A 115 -15.69 16.94 14.21
C VAL A 115 -15.57 16.62 15.68
N GLU A 116 -16.34 15.64 16.13
CA GLU A 116 -16.29 15.13 17.49
C GLU A 116 -15.16 14.11 17.68
N SER A 117 -14.97 13.24 16.69
CA SER A 117 -14.01 12.13 16.79
C SER A 117 -13.36 11.82 15.45
N THR A 118 -12.06 11.48 15.49
CA THR A 118 -11.29 11.03 14.34
C THR A 118 -10.55 9.75 14.67
N PHE A 119 -10.61 8.78 13.78
CA PHE A 119 -9.93 7.48 13.88
C PHE A 119 -9.15 7.22 12.60
N THR A 120 -7.83 7.24 12.69
CA THR A 120 -6.93 7.13 11.54
C THR A 120 -6.10 5.85 11.64
N TYR A 121 -6.12 5.05 10.60
CA TYR A 121 -5.37 3.81 10.46
C TYR A 121 -4.56 3.82 9.18
N MET A 122 -3.25 3.71 9.29
CA MET A 122 -2.31 3.70 8.19
C MET A 122 -1.54 2.39 8.20
N ALA A 123 -1.66 1.63 7.12
CA ALA A 123 -1.13 0.28 7.03
C ALA A 123 -0.35 0.08 5.73
N CYS A 124 0.97 -0.04 5.83
CA CYS A 124 1.86 -0.17 4.70
C CYS A 124 1.56 -1.42 3.85
N GLY A 125 1.62 -1.26 2.52
CA GLY A 125 1.42 -2.35 1.56
C GLY A 125 -0.03 -2.78 1.38
N THR A 126 -0.99 -2.07 2.00
CA THR A 126 -2.41 -2.42 1.88
C THR A 126 -3.01 -1.97 0.56
N ASN A 127 -3.97 -2.74 0.09
CA ASN A 127 -4.92 -2.41 -0.96
C ASN A 127 -6.35 -2.46 -0.36
N PRO A 128 -7.40 -2.12 -1.10
CA PRO A 128 -8.76 -2.12 -0.55
C PRO A 128 -9.19 -3.43 0.09
N LEU A 129 -8.81 -4.59 -0.47
CA LEU A 129 -9.17 -5.89 0.09
C LEU A 129 -8.50 -6.18 1.43
N SER A 130 -7.33 -5.61 1.68
CA SER A 130 -6.61 -5.81 2.95
C SER A 130 -7.43 -5.36 4.17
N TRP A 131 -8.37 -4.46 3.97
CA TRP A 131 -9.26 -3.93 5.00
C TRP A 131 -10.52 -4.78 5.24
N LEU A 132 -10.76 -5.83 4.45
CA LEU A 132 -11.97 -6.65 4.57
C LEU A 132 -11.79 -7.81 5.56
N LYS A 133 -12.87 -8.17 6.24
CA LYS A 133 -12.92 -9.24 7.24
C LYS A 133 -13.06 -10.63 6.61
N GLU A 134 -13.53 -10.67 5.38
CA GLU A 134 -13.77 -11.93 4.67
C GLU A 134 -12.46 -12.69 4.44
N LYS A 135 -12.54 -14.02 4.53
CA LYS A 135 -11.42 -14.85 4.09
C LYS A 135 -11.25 -14.69 2.57
N PRO A 136 -10.03 -14.60 2.07
CA PRO A 136 -8.74 -14.86 2.74
C PRO A 136 -8.12 -13.63 3.43
N TYR A 137 -8.71 -12.44 3.35
CA TYR A 137 -8.13 -11.16 3.75
C TYR A 137 -8.09 -10.95 5.28
N ALA A 138 -8.87 -11.72 6.04
CA ALA A 138 -8.99 -11.54 7.49
C ALA A 138 -7.65 -11.59 8.25
N SER A 139 -6.69 -12.39 7.78
CA SER A 139 -5.40 -12.61 8.43
C SER A 139 -4.26 -11.73 7.90
N ILE A 140 -4.55 -10.81 6.98
CA ILE A 140 -3.52 -9.95 6.39
C ILE A 140 -2.89 -9.06 7.46
N LYS A 141 -1.55 -9.04 7.47
CA LYS A 141 -0.72 -8.19 8.33
C LYS A 141 0.15 -7.27 7.49
N THR A 142 0.41 -6.06 7.99
CA THR A 142 1.38 -5.16 7.36
C THR A 142 2.79 -5.66 7.57
N GLN A 143 3.71 -5.28 6.70
CA GLN A 143 5.10 -5.71 6.79
C GLN A 143 6.10 -4.57 6.88
N CYS A 144 5.67 -3.38 6.50
CA CYS A 144 6.54 -2.23 6.42
C CYS A 144 6.09 -1.07 7.32
N GLY A 145 5.11 -1.27 8.17
CA GLY A 145 4.71 -0.32 9.20
C GLY A 145 3.20 -0.20 9.36
N PHE A 146 2.82 0.21 10.55
CA PHE A 146 1.46 0.52 10.94
C PHE A 146 1.45 1.74 11.86
N TRP A 147 0.47 2.59 11.70
CA TRP A 147 0.24 3.72 12.59
C TRP A 147 -1.26 3.94 12.77
N SER A 148 -1.71 4.07 14.01
CA SER A 148 -3.07 4.52 14.32
C SER A 148 -3.06 5.76 15.20
N ILE A 149 -4.06 6.63 14.99
CA ILE A 149 -4.33 7.82 15.78
C ILE A 149 -5.82 7.79 16.08
N GLU A 150 -6.18 7.65 17.34
CA GLU A 150 -7.56 7.42 17.75
C GLU A 150 -8.00 8.48 18.77
N SER A 151 -9.15 9.09 18.56
CA SER A 151 -9.81 9.88 19.60
C SER A 151 -10.12 9.02 20.80
N VAL A 152 -9.90 9.57 21.99
CA VAL A 152 -10.19 8.93 23.26
C VAL A 152 -11.31 9.71 23.92
N ALA A 153 -12.37 9.02 24.35
CA ALA A 153 -13.41 9.65 25.13
C ALA A 153 -12.80 10.33 26.36
N GLU A 154 -13.26 11.54 26.65
CA GLU A 154 -12.82 12.33 27.81
C GLU A 154 -11.36 12.82 27.78
N SER A 155 -10.66 12.72 26.63
CA SER A 155 -9.31 13.22 26.45
C SER A 155 -9.20 14.13 25.23
N ASN A 156 -8.54 15.26 25.38
CA ASN A 156 -8.19 16.13 24.26
C ASN A 156 -7.01 15.59 23.44
N GLU A 157 -6.24 14.67 24.01
CA GLU A 157 -5.10 14.06 23.34
C GLU A 157 -5.47 12.72 22.71
N PRO A 158 -5.17 12.49 21.44
CA PRO A 158 -5.42 11.21 20.79
C PRO A 158 -4.47 10.13 21.32
N ARG A 159 -4.94 8.90 21.30
CA ARG A 159 -4.07 7.74 21.50
C ARG A 159 -3.36 7.42 20.18
N GLU A 160 -2.05 7.49 20.16
CA GLU A 160 -1.23 7.09 19.03
C GLU A 160 -0.58 5.72 19.29
N LEU A 161 -0.62 4.84 18.28
CA LEU A 161 0.16 3.63 18.21
C LEU A 161 0.97 3.67 16.92
N GLN A 162 2.27 3.66 17.04
CA GLN A 162 3.18 3.53 15.91
C GLN A 162 4.02 2.27 16.11
N ASP A 163 3.73 1.23 15.34
CA ASP A 163 4.66 0.11 15.25
C ASP A 163 5.89 0.58 14.49
N SER A 164 7.05 0.42 15.13
CA SER A 164 8.32 0.96 14.68
C SER A 164 8.53 0.67 13.20
N TYR A 165 8.20 1.65 12.40
CA TYR A 165 8.58 1.71 11.03
C TYR A 165 10.09 1.82 11.02
N GLY A 166 10.73 0.71 10.72
CA GLY A 166 12.19 0.66 10.72
C GLY A 166 12.79 1.50 9.61
N MET A 167 12.70 2.82 9.75
CA MET A 167 13.57 3.75 9.03
C MET A 167 15.05 3.50 9.38
N GLY A 168 15.30 2.83 10.50
CA GLY A 168 16.62 2.29 10.83
C GLY A 168 16.80 0.92 10.19
N ARG A 169 17.67 0.82 9.22
CA ARG A 169 18.07 -0.36 8.44
C ARG A 169 18.44 -1.63 9.24
N ARG A 170 18.21 -1.68 10.56
CA ARG A 170 18.66 -2.75 11.46
C ARG A 170 17.53 -3.57 12.10
N SER A 171 16.29 -3.12 12.07
CA SER A 171 15.16 -3.89 12.61
C SER A 171 14.03 -3.97 11.59
N SER A 172 13.58 -5.18 11.29
CA SER A 172 12.34 -5.38 10.53
C SER A 172 11.16 -4.90 11.36
N PRO A 173 10.20 -4.12 10.81
CA PRO A 173 8.96 -3.82 11.49
C PRO A 173 8.24 -5.13 11.82
N LYS A 174 7.62 -5.18 12.99
CA LYS A 174 6.78 -6.33 13.34
C LYS A 174 5.54 -6.33 12.45
N PRO A 175 5.13 -7.49 11.90
CA PRO A 175 3.87 -7.60 11.18
C PRO A 175 2.71 -7.21 12.10
N HIS A 176 1.91 -6.22 11.67
CA HIS A 176 0.76 -5.76 12.43
C HIS A 176 -0.54 -6.16 11.73
N PRO A 177 -1.55 -6.70 12.45
CA PRO A 177 -2.86 -6.96 11.85
C PRO A 177 -3.46 -5.69 11.26
N VAL A 178 -3.99 -5.78 10.05
CA VAL A 178 -4.74 -4.68 9.43
C VAL A 178 -6.14 -4.64 10.05
N PRO A 179 -6.56 -3.53 10.66
CA PRO A 179 -7.92 -3.38 11.18
C PRO A 179 -8.96 -3.60 10.07
N LYS A 180 -10.10 -4.14 10.41
CA LYS A 180 -11.11 -4.52 9.42
C LYS A 180 -12.21 -3.49 9.32
N LEU A 181 -12.56 -3.12 8.08
CA LEU A 181 -13.54 -2.09 7.78
C LEU A 181 -14.86 -2.33 8.51
N GLU A 182 -15.32 -3.59 8.54
CA GLU A 182 -16.57 -3.94 9.20
C GLU A 182 -16.52 -3.68 10.71
N ASP A 183 -15.39 -3.99 11.34
CA ASP A 183 -15.21 -3.74 12.78
C ASP A 183 -15.09 -2.24 13.06
N ILE A 184 -14.37 -1.50 12.19
CA ILE A 184 -14.23 -0.05 12.26
C ILE A 184 -15.60 0.63 12.13
N LEU A 185 -16.37 0.26 11.12
CA LEU A 185 -17.69 0.84 10.88
C LEU A 185 -18.68 0.52 12.00
N ALA A 186 -18.65 -0.72 12.54
CA ALA A 186 -19.50 -1.12 13.65
C ALA A 186 -19.11 -0.42 14.96
N GLN A 187 -17.83 -0.28 15.22
CA GLN A 187 -17.32 0.30 16.47
C GLN A 187 -17.46 1.82 16.53
N PHE A 188 -17.10 2.52 15.46
CA PHE A 188 -16.99 3.97 15.48
C PHE A 188 -18.17 4.68 14.85
N GLN A 189 -19.02 3.97 14.10
CA GLN A 189 -20.21 4.52 13.44
C GLN A 189 -19.92 5.84 12.71
N PRO A 190 -18.94 5.90 11.77
CA PRO A 190 -18.51 7.15 11.18
C PRO A 190 -19.58 7.76 10.27
N ASP A 191 -19.61 9.09 10.20
CA ASP A 191 -20.35 9.86 9.20
C ASP A 191 -19.59 9.98 7.90
N VAL A 192 -18.25 10.06 7.99
CA VAL A 192 -17.34 10.24 6.86
C VAL A 192 -16.24 9.18 6.90
N LEU A 193 -16.02 8.54 5.75
CA LEU A 193 -14.88 7.65 5.51
C LEU A 193 -13.97 8.27 4.47
N VAL A 194 -12.71 8.53 4.84
CA VAL A 194 -11.65 8.91 3.91
C VAL A 194 -10.75 7.70 3.69
N ILE A 195 -10.55 7.29 2.45
CA ILE A 195 -9.60 6.24 2.11
C ILE A 195 -8.57 6.76 1.14
N GLN A 196 -7.30 6.74 1.55
CA GLN A 196 -6.15 7.01 0.69
C GLN A 196 -5.53 5.67 0.30
N THR A 197 -5.72 5.25 -0.93
CA THR A 197 -5.13 4.03 -1.48
C THR A 197 -5.12 4.12 -3.00
N GLY A 198 -4.27 3.32 -3.63
CA GLY A 198 -4.27 3.24 -5.09
C GLY A 198 -2.92 2.87 -5.68
N THR A 199 -1.80 3.24 -5.05
CA THR A 199 -0.47 2.90 -5.58
C THR A 199 -0.24 1.40 -5.64
N ASN A 200 -0.72 0.65 -4.65
CA ASN A 200 -0.63 -0.81 -4.65
C ASN A 200 -1.51 -1.49 -5.72
N LEU A 201 -2.50 -0.77 -6.27
CA LEU A 201 -3.29 -1.24 -7.41
C LEU A 201 -2.51 -1.18 -8.74
N PHE A 202 -1.45 -0.37 -8.82
CA PHE A 202 -0.59 -0.32 -10.01
C PHE A 202 0.16 -1.63 -10.26
N ASP A 203 0.34 -2.47 -9.26
CA ASP A 203 0.94 -3.79 -9.41
C ASP A 203 0.07 -4.78 -10.19
N LEU A 204 -1.21 -4.44 -10.42
CA LEU A 204 -2.11 -5.18 -11.30
C LEU A 204 -1.80 -4.96 -12.81
N PHE A 205 -0.97 -3.97 -13.15
CA PHE A 205 -0.65 -3.61 -14.54
C PHE A 205 0.77 -4.07 -14.91
N PRO A 206 0.93 -5.19 -15.64
CA PRO A 206 2.24 -5.80 -15.89
C PRO A 206 3.19 -4.93 -16.68
N ASP A 207 2.71 -4.30 -17.76
CA ASP A 207 3.57 -3.49 -18.60
C ASP A 207 3.73 -2.05 -18.10
N ARG A 208 2.88 -1.65 -17.13
CA ARG A 208 2.88 -0.33 -16.50
C ARG A 208 2.78 0.87 -17.46
N LYS A 209 2.57 0.61 -18.74
CA LYS A 209 2.56 1.62 -19.80
C LYS A 209 1.26 1.70 -20.56
N SER A 210 0.53 0.58 -20.66
CA SER A 210 -0.71 0.47 -21.39
C SER A 210 -1.83 -0.17 -20.56
N VAL A 211 -3.05 -0.03 -21.02
CA VAL A 211 -4.26 -0.56 -20.38
C VAL A 211 -5.04 -1.38 -21.39
N ARG A 212 -5.57 -2.50 -20.97
CA ARG A 212 -6.55 -3.30 -21.69
C ARG A 212 -7.90 -3.16 -20.96
N PRO A 213 -8.78 -2.23 -21.39
CA PRO A 213 -9.89 -1.74 -20.56
C PRO A 213 -10.77 -2.83 -19.97
N ASN A 214 -11.19 -3.82 -20.78
CA ASN A 214 -12.10 -4.87 -20.31
C ASN A 214 -11.45 -5.78 -19.26
N ARG A 215 -10.21 -6.20 -19.50
CA ARG A 215 -9.48 -7.12 -18.64
C ARG A 215 -8.99 -6.43 -17.36
N ASP A 216 -8.29 -5.33 -17.54
CA ASP A 216 -7.67 -4.61 -16.44
C ASP A 216 -8.75 -3.94 -15.55
N GLY A 217 -9.87 -3.51 -16.16
CA GLY A 217 -11.04 -3.03 -15.42
C GLY A 217 -11.69 -4.13 -14.61
N SER A 218 -11.86 -5.32 -15.16
CA SER A 218 -12.38 -6.46 -14.42
C SER A 218 -11.46 -6.84 -13.25
N ALA A 219 -10.14 -6.87 -13.47
CA ALA A 219 -9.17 -7.14 -12.42
C ALA A 219 -9.23 -6.09 -11.31
N LEU A 220 -9.25 -4.80 -11.68
CA LEU A 220 -9.28 -3.68 -10.72
C LEU A 220 -10.57 -3.68 -9.89
N ARG A 221 -11.72 -3.97 -10.51
CA ARG A 221 -13.02 -4.04 -9.82
C ARG A 221 -13.06 -5.13 -8.75
N LYS A 222 -12.34 -6.24 -8.92
CA LYS A 222 -12.22 -7.27 -7.87
C LYS A 222 -11.61 -6.72 -6.58
N TYR A 223 -10.79 -5.67 -6.65
CA TYR A 223 -10.16 -5.04 -5.48
C TYR A 223 -10.99 -3.89 -4.91
N VAL A 224 -11.62 -3.09 -5.76
CA VAL A 224 -12.29 -1.85 -5.34
C VAL A 224 -13.74 -2.12 -4.93
N LEU A 225 -14.48 -2.83 -5.76
CA LEU A 225 -15.92 -2.98 -5.60
C LEU A 225 -16.35 -3.69 -4.30
N PRO A 226 -15.66 -4.77 -3.82
CA PRO A 226 -16.01 -5.39 -2.54
C PRO A 226 -15.87 -4.42 -1.37
N PHE A 227 -14.80 -3.62 -1.34
CA PHE A 227 -14.60 -2.61 -0.30
C PHE A 227 -15.70 -1.55 -0.31
N VAL A 228 -16.01 -0.97 -1.48
CA VAL A 228 -17.06 0.02 -1.63
C VAL A 228 -18.43 -0.56 -1.24
N SER A 229 -18.74 -1.76 -1.72
CA SER A 229 -20.00 -2.44 -1.38
C SER A 229 -20.14 -2.69 0.11
N LYS A 230 -19.06 -3.06 0.79
CA LYS A 230 -19.06 -3.30 2.23
C LYS A 230 -19.28 -1.99 2.99
N ALA A 231 -18.60 -0.92 2.60
CA ALA A 231 -18.77 0.40 3.22
C ALA A 231 -20.20 0.92 3.05
N VAL A 232 -20.76 0.83 1.84
CA VAL A 232 -22.11 1.34 1.51
C VAL A 232 -23.21 0.54 2.18
N ARG A 233 -23.06 -0.78 2.33
CA ARG A 233 -24.07 -1.66 2.93
C ARG A 233 -23.95 -1.81 4.45
N SER A 234 -22.93 -1.23 5.05
CA SER A 234 -22.79 -1.27 6.49
C SER A 234 -23.94 -0.55 7.16
N PRO A 235 -24.53 -1.11 8.24
CA PRO A 235 -25.57 -0.43 9.02
C PRO A 235 -24.98 0.70 9.88
N SER A 236 -24.07 1.49 9.34
CA SER A 236 -23.46 2.65 9.98
C SER A 236 -24.09 3.93 9.46
N PRO A 237 -24.00 5.05 10.20
CA PRO A 237 -24.51 6.34 9.77
C PRO A 237 -23.69 6.97 8.63
N LEU A 238 -22.80 6.20 8.00
CA LEU A 238 -21.90 6.66 6.95
C LEU A 238 -22.67 7.35 5.82
N ARG A 239 -22.33 8.60 5.54
CA ARG A 239 -23.02 9.47 4.58
C ARG A 239 -22.15 9.81 3.38
N LYS A 240 -20.83 9.80 3.55
CA LYS A 240 -19.91 10.22 2.51
C LYS A 240 -18.60 9.40 2.54
N ILE A 241 -18.17 9.00 1.36
CA ILE A 241 -16.85 8.39 1.16
C ILE A 241 -15.99 9.35 0.33
N TYR A 242 -14.79 9.66 0.79
CA TYR A 242 -13.76 10.35 0.01
C TYR A 242 -12.66 9.35 -0.33
N TRP A 243 -12.50 9.09 -1.62
CA TRP A 243 -11.40 8.27 -2.11
C TRP A 243 -10.28 9.18 -2.61
N VAL A 244 -9.19 9.23 -1.88
CA VAL A 244 -8.01 10.04 -2.20
C VAL A 244 -7.06 9.20 -3.03
N ALA A 245 -7.02 9.46 -4.33
CA ALA A 245 -6.05 8.85 -5.22
C ALA A 245 -4.66 9.44 -4.96
N SER A 246 -3.62 8.66 -5.23
CA SER A 246 -2.23 9.10 -5.05
C SER A 246 -1.88 10.29 -5.94
N PRO A 247 -0.88 11.09 -5.57
CA PRO A 247 -0.18 11.98 -6.50
C PRO A 247 0.41 11.22 -7.69
N THR A 248 0.96 11.94 -8.66
CA THR A 248 1.59 11.33 -9.83
C THR A 248 2.67 10.32 -9.40
N SER A 249 2.56 9.08 -9.88
CA SER A 249 3.55 8.04 -9.66
C SER A 249 4.52 7.95 -10.84
N GLY A 250 5.82 7.80 -10.55
CA GLY A 250 6.83 7.50 -11.56
C GLY A 250 6.89 6.02 -11.97
N ARG A 251 6.15 5.14 -11.28
CA ARG A 251 6.16 3.68 -11.54
C ARG A 251 5.36 3.27 -12.77
N VAL A 252 4.30 3.99 -13.07
CA VAL A 252 3.37 3.66 -14.16
C VAL A 252 3.08 4.86 -15.04
N SER A 253 2.69 4.60 -16.28
CA SER A 253 2.34 5.69 -17.21
C SER A 253 1.10 6.45 -16.75
N LYS A 254 0.95 7.68 -17.25
CA LYS A 254 -0.25 8.48 -17.01
C LYS A 254 -1.53 7.75 -17.44
N ILE A 255 -1.48 6.96 -18.52
CA ILE A 255 -2.64 6.18 -19.02
C ILE A 255 -3.12 5.19 -17.96
N VAL A 256 -2.21 4.50 -17.29
CA VAL A 256 -2.56 3.56 -16.20
C VAL A 256 -3.12 4.31 -15.01
N GLN A 257 -2.50 5.44 -14.63
CA GLN A 257 -2.98 6.25 -13.51
C GLN A 257 -4.39 6.81 -13.78
N ASP A 258 -4.64 7.32 -14.99
CA ASP A 258 -5.96 7.81 -15.40
C ASP A 258 -7.00 6.70 -15.30
N PHE A 259 -6.67 5.53 -15.84
CA PHE A 259 -7.57 4.38 -15.85
C PHE A 259 -7.94 3.92 -14.43
N VAL A 260 -6.98 3.85 -13.51
CA VAL A 260 -7.25 3.47 -12.11
C VAL A 260 -8.20 4.47 -11.45
N VAL A 261 -7.95 5.76 -11.61
CA VAL A 261 -8.79 6.82 -11.03
C VAL A 261 -10.20 6.79 -11.62
N ASP A 262 -10.33 6.61 -12.93
CA ASP A 262 -11.64 6.57 -13.60
C ASP A 262 -12.43 5.31 -13.22
N GLN A 263 -11.77 4.17 -13.09
CA GLN A 263 -12.43 2.94 -12.63
C GLN A 263 -12.90 3.06 -11.17
N VAL A 264 -12.06 3.61 -10.28
CA VAL A 264 -12.46 3.87 -8.90
C VAL A 264 -13.65 4.82 -8.84
N ARG A 265 -13.64 5.87 -9.67
CA ARG A 265 -14.77 6.82 -9.77
C ARG A 265 -16.05 6.13 -10.23
N ALA A 266 -15.95 5.24 -11.21
CA ALA A 266 -17.08 4.46 -11.69
C ALA A 266 -17.63 3.49 -10.62
N ASP A 267 -16.74 2.81 -9.89
CA ASP A 267 -17.14 1.83 -8.86
C ASP A 267 -17.65 2.50 -7.58
N LEU A 268 -17.14 3.68 -7.23
CA LEU A 268 -17.64 4.48 -6.10
C LEU A 268 -19.01 5.10 -6.40
N GLY A 269 -19.24 5.51 -7.65
CA GLY A 269 -20.50 6.06 -8.12
C GLY A 269 -20.98 7.25 -7.27
N LYS A 270 -22.23 7.19 -6.83
CA LYS A 270 -22.86 8.24 -5.98
C LYS A 270 -22.53 8.11 -4.48
N ALA A 271 -21.84 7.05 -4.07
CA ALA A 271 -21.52 6.83 -2.67
C ALA A 271 -20.42 7.79 -2.15
N GLY A 272 -19.71 8.45 -3.05
CA GLY A 272 -18.63 9.34 -2.61
C GLY A 272 -17.99 10.15 -3.72
N THR A 273 -16.90 10.81 -3.35
CA THR A 273 -16.11 11.69 -4.21
C THR A 273 -14.70 11.12 -4.35
N VAL A 274 -14.21 11.01 -5.59
CA VAL A 274 -12.81 10.69 -5.85
C VAL A 274 -12.03 12.00 -5.97
N ILE A 275 -11.06 12.17 -5.08
CA ILE A 275 -10.12 13.29 -5.10
C ILE A 275 -8.88 12.84 -5.90
N ASP A 276 -8.74 13.35 -7.11
CA ASP A 276 -7.59 13.06 -7.95
C ASP A 276 -6.42 13.96 -7.55
N SER A 277 -5.56 13.46 -6.69
CA SER A 277 -4.44 14.23 -6.14
C SER A 277 -3.44 14.70 -7.18
N ARG A 278 -3.41 14.12 -8.37
CA ARG A 278 -2.55 14.53 -9.48
C ARG A 278 -2.94 15.91 -10.03
N THR A 279 -4.17 16.35 -9.77
CA THR A 279 -4.66 17.70 -10.12
C THR A 279 -4.37 18.73 -9.04
N LEU A 280 -4.06 18.30 -7.83
CA LEU A 280 -3.83 19.14 -6.67
C LEU A 280 -2.35 19.45 -6.45
N VAL A 281 -1.51 18.44 -6.64
CA VAL A 281 -0.08 18.53 -6.39
C VAL A 281 0.70 17.97 -7.57
N SER A 282 1.85 18.58 -7.84
CA SER A 282 2.77 18.13 -8.88
C SER A 282 4.18 18.17 -8.32
N TYR A 283 4.70 17.00 -7.98
CA TYR A 283 6.04 16.91 -7.43
C TYR A 283 7.06 16.57 -8.49
N PRO A 284 8.20 17.30 -8.52
CA PRO A 284 9.31 16.94 -9.38
C PRO A 284 9.81 15.53 -9.08
N TYR A 285 10.27 14.84 -10.10
CA TYR A 285 10.75 13.46 -9.99
C TYR A 285 11.83 13.25 -8.90
N HIS A 286 12.67 14.26 -8.66
CA HIS A 286 13.71 14.20 -7.63
C HIS A 286 13.21 14.36 -6.19
N HIS A 287 11.94 14.71 -5.98
CA HIS A 287 11.30 14.68 -4.66
C HIS A 287 10.81 13.29 -4.28
N MET A 288 10.74 12.37 -5.25
CA MET A 288 10.34 11.00 -4.97
C MET A 288 11.51 10.21 -4.38
N GLU A 289 11.20 9.34 -3.43
CA GLU A 289 12.14 8.33 -3.00
C GLU A 289 12.61 7.45 -4.19
N PRO A 290 13.69 6.71 -4.04
CA PRO A 290 14.24 5.88 -5.14
C PRO A 290 13.24 4.90 -5.78
N ASP A 291 12.13 4.61 -5.12
CA ASP A 291 11.07 3.77 -5.66
C ASP A 291 10.11 4.49 -6.62
N HIS A 292 10.29 5.81 -6.81
CA HIS A 292 9.49 6.65 -7.69
C HIS A 292 8.00 6.74 -7.35
N GLU A 293 7.67 6.57 -6.07
CA GLU A 293 6.29 6.51 -5.59
C GLU A 293 6.08 7.24 -4.28
N HIS A 294 7.03 7.13 -3.33
CA HIS A 294 6.91 7.75 -2.03
C HIS A 294 7.51 9.16 -2.02
N PHE A 295 6.83 10.05 -1.33
CA PHE A 295 7.24 11.42 -1.03
C PHE A 295 7.41 11.56 0.48
N LEU A 296 8.15 12.55 0.94
CA LEU A 296 8.42 12.75 2.37
C LEU A 296 8.32 14.23 2.74
N GLY A 297 8.19 14.47 4.05
CA GLY A 297 8.26 15.81 4.63
C GLY A 297 7.19 16.77 4.11
N THR A 298 7.60 17.95 3.69
CA THR A 298 6.71 19.04 3.29
C THR A 298 5.81 18.71 2.12
N ASP A 299 6.21 17.81 1.22
CA ASP A 299 5.38 17.39 0.09
C ASP A 299 4.13 16.65 0.57
N MET A 300 4.28 15.81 1.62
CA MET A 300 3.15 15.12 2.22
C MET A 300 2.22 16.07 2.96
N ASP A 301 2.77 17.07 3.64
CA ASP A 301 1.99 18.11 4.32
C ASP A 301 1.19 18.94 3.32
N GLU A 302 1.82 19.42 2.25
CA GLU A 302 1.15 20.17 1.18
C GLU A 302 0.02 19.36 0.53
N TRP A 303 0.27 18.08 0.27
CA TRP A 303 -0.76 17.21 -0.28
C TRP A 303 -1.95 17.05 0.66
N ALA A 304 -1.71 16.80 1.93
CA ALA A 304 -2.77 16.68 2.93
C ALA A 304 -3.58 17.98 3.08
N ASP A 305 -2.90 19.12 3.10
CA ASP A 305 -3.54 20.45 3.20
C ASP A 305 -4.49 20.70 2.02
N LYS A 306 -4.06 20.39 0.80
CA LYS A 306 -4.89 20.56 -0.41
C LYS A 306 -6.06 19.57 -0.48
N VAL A 307 -5.84 18.32 -0.10
CA VAL A 307 -6.91 17.32 -0.01
C VAL A 307 -7.94 17.74 1.04
N PHE A 308 -7.47 18.18 2.20
CA PHE A 308 -8.37 18.65 3.25
C PHE A 308 -9.20 19.86 2.81
N ALA A 309 -8.61 20.84 2.13
CA ALA A 309 -9.33 22.00 1.62
C ALA A 309 -10.45 21.59 0.66
N MET A 310 -10.23 20.59 -0.21
CA MET A 310 -11.27 20.07 -1.08
C MET A 310 -12.40 19.37 -0.32
N ILE A 311 -12.05 18.56 0.68
CA ILE A 311 -13.05 17.90 1.53
C ILE A 311 -13.88 18.93 2.30
N GLN A 312 -13.22 19.91 2.89
CA GLN A 312 -13.87 21.00 3.62
C GLN A 312 -14.82 21.80 2.72
N GLN A 313 -14.40 22.12 1.51
CA GLN A 313 -15.25 22.81 0.53
C GLN A 313 -16.48 21.98 0.15
N ASP A 314 -16.30 20.67 -0.09
CA ASP A 314 -17.42 19.77 -0.42
C ASP A 314 -18.40 19.64 0.75
N LEU A 315 -17.91 19.45 1.97
CA LEU A 315 -18.73 19.38 3.19
C LEU A 315 -19.47 20.69 3.48
N SER A 316 -18.85 21.83 3.18
CA SER A 316 -19.49 23.15 3.34
C SER A 316 -20.58 23.39 2.30
N SER A 317 -20.35 22.90 1.06
CA SER A 317 -21.33 23.05 -0.03
C SER A 317 -22.51 22.08 0.10
N GLN A 318 -22.29 20.92 0.69
CA GLN A 318 -23.29 19.88 0.94
C GLN A 318 -23.18 19.36 2.37
N PRO A 319 -23.83 20.02 3.33
CA PRO A 319 -23.79 19.60 4.73
C PRO A 319 -24.27 18.16 4.92
N LEU A 320 -23.53 17.39 5.73
CA LEU A 320 -23.86 15.97 5.97
C LEU A 320 -25.28 15.75 6.49
N THR A 321 -25.82 16.72 7.24
CA THR A 321 -27.20 16.66 7.74
C THR A 321 -28.25 16.60 6.62
N SER A 322 -27.88 17.04 5.41
CA SER A 322 -28.75 16.96 4.21
C SER A 322 -28.64 15.60 3.50
N LEU A 323 -27.63 14.77 3.83
CA LEU A 323 -27.41 13.47 3.23
C LEU A 323 -28.04 12.37 4.07
N LYS A 324 -28.64 11.39 3.39
CA LYS A 324 -29.07 10.14 4.02
C LYS A 324 -27.88 9.20 4.22
N PRO A 325 -27.92 8.31 5.21
CA PRO A 325 -26.97 7.21 5.31
C PRO A 325 -26.89 6.42 4.01
N LEU A 326 -25.67 6.02 3.62
CA LEU A 326 -25.45 5.31 2.35
C LEU A 326 -26.19 3.98 2.28
N CYS A 327 -26.35 3.29 3.41
CA CYS A 327 -27.09 2.03 3.49
C CYS A 327 -28.56 2.16 3.11
N GLU A 328 -29.19 3.33 3.35
CA GLU A 328 -30.58 3.60 2.94
C GLU A 328 -30.71 3.86 1.43
N SER A 329 -29.63 4.32 0.81
CA SER A 329 -29.58 4.65 -0.62
C SER A 329 -29.05 3.47 -1.46
N ALA A 330 -28.56 2.41 -0.82
CA ALA A 330 -28.06 1.24 -1.49
C ALA A 330 -29.19 0.56 -2.28
N PRO A 331 -29.03 0.26 -3.57
CA PRO A 331 -30.00 -0.56 -4.27
C PRO A 331 -30.17 -1.88 -3.51
N PRO A 332 -31.42 -2.40 -3.41
CA PRO A 332 -31.65 -3.73 -2.84
C PRO A 332 -30.66 -4.67 -3.53
N ALA A 333 -30.02 -5.53 -2.74
CA ALA A 333 -28.95 -6.38 -3.21
C ALA A 333 -29.32 -6.98 -4.57
N ALA A 334 -28.83 -6.35 -5.64
CA ALA A 334 -28.84 -7.00 -6.95
C ALA A 334 -28.20 -8.34 -6.68
N ALA A 335 -28.93 -9.40 -6.96
CA ALA A 335 -28.67 -10.77 -6.62
C ALA A 335 -27.18 -10.97 -6.43
N GLU A 336 -26.75 -11.28 -5.23
CA GLU A 336 -25.37 -11.53 -4.87
C GLU A 336 -24.66 -11.98 -6.12
N LEU A 337 -23.65 -11.21 -6.57
CA LEU A 337 -22.62 -11.81 -7.38
C LEU A 337 -22.32 -13.05 -6.58
N THR A 338 -22.90 -14.16 -7.03
CA THR A 338 -22.75 -15.46 -6.37
C THR A 338 -21.26 -15.60 -6.16
N THR A 339 -20.82 -15.13 -5.00
CA THR A 339 -19.55 -15.54 -4.46
C THR A 339 -19.63 -17.04 -4.59
N PRO A 340 -18.72 -17.68 -5.29
CA PRO A 340 -18.69 -19.12 -5.28
C PRO A 340 -18.73 -19.46 -3.80
N SER A 341 -19.87 -19.98 -3.35
CA SER A 341 -20.14 -20.41 -2.00
C SER A 341 -19.38 -21.70 -1.80
N GLU A 342 -18.11 -21.55 -1.66
CA GLU A 342 -17.20 -22.41 -0.96
C GLU A 342 -15.96 -21.55 -0.88
N SER A 343 -15.58 -21.12 0.33
CA SER A 343 -14.21 -20.72 0.64
C SER A 343 -13.35 -21.66 -0.21
N PRO A 344 -12.51 -21.18 -1.13
CA PRO A 344 -11.52 -22.04 -1.74
C PRO A 344 -10.66 -22.51 -0.57
N ALA A 345 -11.14 -23.58 0.08
CA ALA A 345 -10.41 -24.31 1.09
C ALA A 345 -9.06 -24.53 0.45
N GLU A 346 -8.01 -24.06 1.08
CA GLU A 346 -6.59 -24.27 0.82
C GLU A 346 -6.30 -25.23 -0.38
N GLN A 347 -6.83 -24.90 -1.56
CA GLN A 347 -6.75 -25.80 -2.70
C GLN A 347 -5.31 -25.81 -3.18
N THR A 348 -4.57 -26.72 -2.57
CA THR A 348 -3.23 -27.04 -3.03
C THR A 348 -3.31 -27.76 -4.38
N VAL A 349 -2.63 -27.22 -5.37
CA VAL A 349 -2.50 -27.82 -6.68
C VAL A 349 -1.09 -28.35 -6.85
N SER A 350 -0.97 -29.61 -7.26
CA SER A 350 0.30 -30.21 -7.64
C SER A 350 0.36 -30.40 -9.14
N VAL A 351 1.39 -29.84 -9.79
CA VAL A 351 1.55 -29.90 -11.24
C VAL A 351 2.98 -30.25 -11.64
N THR A 352 3.09 -30.85 -12.82
CA THR A 352 4.34 -30.85 -13.56
C THR A 352 4.22 -29.79 -14.65
N ALA A 353 5.12 -28.80 -14.65
CA ALA A 353 5.00 -27.66 -15.54
C ALA A 353 6.37 -27.17 -16.03
N ARG A 354 6.42 -26.69 -17.28
CA ARG A 354 7.63 -26.19 -17.93
C ARG A 354 7.70 -24.68 -17.77
N LEU A 355 8.78 -24.16 -17.21
CA LEU A 355 9.02 -22.73 -17.11
C LEU A 355 9.19 -22.10 -18.49
N VAL A 356 8.33 -21.14 -18.83
CA VAL A 356 8.33 -20.48 -20.15
C VAL A 356 8.70 -19.00 -20.06
N PHE A 357 8.44 -18.36 -18.92
CA PHE A 357 8.76 -16.95 -18.74
C PHE A 357 9.22 -16.65 -17.31
N LYS A 358 10.15 -15.71 -17.18
CA LYS A 358 10.65 -15.20 -15.89
C LYS A 358 10.67 -13.68 -15.90
N SER A 359 9.93 -13.07 -15.01
CA SER A 359 10.08 -11.66 -14.72
C SER A 359 11.43 -11.35 -14.05
N LYS A 360 11.89 -10.11 -14.20
CA LYS A 360 13.09 -9.64 -13.51
C LYS A 360 12.70 -9.18 -12.10
N PRO A 361 13.46 -9.56 -11.05
CA PRO A 361 13.23 -9.02 -9.70
C PRO A 361 13.30 -7.50 -9.66
N VAL A 362 12.56 -6.89 -8.73
CA VAL A 362 12.73 -5.48 -8.41
C VAL A 362 14.20 -5.24 -8.00
N PRO A 363 14.89 -4.23 -8.53
CA PRO A 363 16.20 -3.84 -8.05
C PRO A 363 16.16 -3.46 -6.55
N LEU A 364 17.26 -3.73 -5.82
CA LEU A 364 17.28 -3.52 -4.37
C LEU A 364 17.12 -2.05 -3.97
N ASP A 365 17.63 -1.15 -4.76
CA ASP A 365 17.51 0.30 -4.60
C ASP A 365 16.07 0.82 -4.82
N GLN A 366 15.26 0.07 -5.55
CA GLN A 366 13.83 0.34 -5.77
C GLN A 366 12.91 -0.47 -4.85
N LEU A 367 13.48 -1.29 -3.96
CA LEU A 367 12.71 -2.12 -3.05
C LEU A 367 12.31 -1.37 -1.78
N LEU A 368 13.16 -0.47 -1.29
CA LEU A 368 12.88 0.30 -0.09
C LEU A 368 11.58 1.13 -0.24
N PRO A 369 10.75 1.23 0.81
CA PRO A 369 10.99 0.79 2.19
C PRO A 369 10.68 -0.69 2.45
N TYR A 370 10.24 -1.44 1.44
CA TYR A 370 9.92 -2.85 1.57
C TYR A 370 11.19 -3.69 1.76
N GLN A 371 11.07 -4.77 2.51
CA GLN A 371 12.20 -5.68 2.75
C GLN A 371 12.05 -6.99 1.98
N GLU A 372 10.84 -7.29 1.55
CA GLU A 372 10.46 -8.46 0.79
C GLU A 372 9.93 -8.08 -0.59
N SER A 373 10.16 -8.96 -1.55
CA SER A 373 9.49 -8.87 -2.85
C SER A 373 9.27 -10.24 -3.47
N LEU A 374 8.22 -10.32 -4.28
CA LEU A 374 7.89 -11.46 -5.12
C LEU A 374 8.18 -11.15 -6.58
N VAL A 375 8.46 -12.19 -7.35
CA VAL A 375 8.64 -12.12 -8.80
C VAL A 375 7.85 -13.23 -9.50
N GLY A 376 7.11 -12.88 -10.55
CA GLY A 376 6.25 -13.79 -11.29
C GLY A 376 7.02 -14.63 -12.32
N PHE A 377 6.80 -15.94 -12.32
CA PHE A 377 7.26 -16.88 -13.32
C PHE A 377 6.07 -17.62 -13.92
N VAL A 378 6.03 -17.74 -15.24
CA VAL A 378 4.96 -18.43 -15.95
C VAL A 378 5.42 -19.82 -16.38
N TYR A 379 4.56 -20.79 -16.13
CA TYR A 379 4.81 -22.19 -16.49
C TYR A 379 3.69 -22.74 -17.35
N ASP A 380 4.03 -23.46 -18.44
CA ASP A 380 3.10 -24.30 -19.18
C ASP A 380 2.82 -25.58 -18.41
N ILE A 381 1.56 -25.87 -18.10
CA ILE A 381 1.14 -27.10 -17.44
C ILE A 381 1.35 -28.27 -18.40
N LYS A 382 2.06 -29.29 -17.95
CA LYS A 382 2.23 -30.56 -18.66
C LYS A 382 1.31 -31.64 -18.10
N LYS A 383 1.10 -31.61 -16.78
CA LYS A 383 0.22 -32.57 -16.09
C LYS A 383 -0.19 -32.00 -14.74
N VAL A 384 -1.47 -32.09 -14.41
CA VAL A 384 -2.00 -31.90 -13.06
C VAL A 384 -1.85 -33.25 -12.33
N LEU A 385 -1.17 -33.24 -11.20
CA LEU A 385 -0.88 -34.42 -10.41
C LEU A 385 -1.88 -34.59 -9.25
N ALA A 386 -2.32 -33.46 -8.66
CA ALA A 386 -3.34 -33.41 -7.62
C ALA A 386 -4.00 -32.03 -7.58
N GLY A 387 -5.22 -31.96 -7.07
CA GLY A 387 -6.05 -30.76 -7.06
C GLY A 387 -6.73 -30.51 -8.41
N GLN A 388 -7.46 -29.40 -8.50
CA GLN A 388 -8.14 -29.00 -9.74
C GLN A 388 -7.45 -27.77 -10.32
N TYR A 389 -7.08 -27.83 -11.61
CA TYR A 389 -6.51 -26.72 -12.34
C TYR A 389 -6.80 -26.92 -13.84
N THR A 390 -7.45 -25.94 -14.46
CA THR A 390 -7.96 -26.07 -15.84
C THR A 390 -7.22 -25.23 -16.87
N ALA A 391 -6.50 -24.18 -16.44
CA ALA A 391 -5.78 -23.34 -17.37
C ALA A 391 -4.50 -24.03 -17.89
N GLN A 392 -4.09 -23.68 -19.12
CA GLN A 392 -2.89 -24.24 -19.75
C GLN A 392 -1.59 -23.71 -19.13
N GLN A 393 -1.63 -22.54 -18.52
CA GLN A 393 -0.49 -21.87 -17.90
C GLN A 393 -0.81 -21.51 -16.46
N ILE A 394 0.23 -21.47 -15.63
CA ILE A 394 0.13 -21.04 -14.24
C ILE A 394 1.18 -19.95 -13.93
N LEU A 395 0.74 -18.87 -13.30
CA LEU A 395 1.61 -17.83 -12.77
C LEU A 395 2.00 -18.18 -11.33
N VAL A 396 3.29 -18.38 -11.09
CA VAL A 396 3.80 -18.69 -9.75
C VAL A 396 4.70 -17.56 -9.30
N MET A 397 4.36 -16.97 -8.16
CA MET A 397 5.16 -15.95 -7.50
C MET A 397 6.25 -16.61 -6.65
N HIS A 398 7.47 -16.13 -6.82
CA HIS A 398 8.64 -16.61 -6.09
C HIS A 398 9.24 -15.48 -5.24
N PRO A 399 9.64 -15.73 -3.99
CA PRO A 399 10.41 -14.75 -3.23
C PRO A 399 11.67 -14.33 -3.98
N ALA A 400 11.79 -13.03 -4.27
CA ALA A 400 12.96 -12.45 -4.90
C ALA A 400 13.90 -11.83 -3.86
N HIS A 401 13.33 -11.22 -2.83
CA HIS A 401 14.02 -10.69 -1.66
C HIS A 401 13.32 -11.11 -0.39
N ILE A 402 14.08 -11.42 0.64
CA ILE A 402 13.64 -11.67 2.01
C ILE A 402 14.60 -10.92 2.93
N ARG A 403 14.09 -9.97 3.73
CA ARG A 403 14.91 -9.08 4.59
C ARG A 403 16.05 -8.42 3.80
N LEU A 404 15.72 -7.86 2.64
CA LEU A 404 16.66 -7.25 1.68
C LEU A 404 17.70 -8.23 1.10
N SER A 405 17.65 -9.52 1.46
CA SER A 405 18.55 -10.54 0.94
C SER A 405 18.00 -11.18 -0.32
N ARG A 406 18.76 -11.11 -1.41
CA ARG A 406 18.36 -11.67 -2.71
C ARG A 406 18.29 -13.19 -2.66
N GLN A 407 17.17 -13.75 -3.14
CA GLN A 407 16.94 -15.18 -3.17
C GLN A 407 17.55 -15.86 -4.41
N PRO A 408 17.92 -17.14 -4.34
CA PRO A 408 18.65 -17.86 -5.40
C PRO A 408 17.73 -18.29 -6.55
N LEU A 409 17.21 -17.34 -7.32
CA LEU A 409 16.30 -17.60 -8.45
C LEU A 409 17.00 -18.23 -9.67
N ARG A 410 18.34 -18.31 -9.66
CA ARG A 410 19.13 -18.91 -10.77
C ARG A 410 18.85 -20.40 -10.95
N LYS A 411 18.34 -21.09 -9.92
CA LYS A 411 17.93 -22.51 -10.00
C LYS A 411 16.80 -22.74 -11.00
N TYR A 412 15.97 -21.73 -11.26
CA TYR A 412 14.89 -21.81 -12.22
C TYR A 412 15.40 -21.39 -13.61
N ARG A 413 15.32 -22.31 -14.57
CA ARG A 413 15.78 -22.09 -15.96
C ARG A 413 14.61 -22.22 -16.92
N VAL A 414 14.41 -21.23 -17.79
CA VAL A 414 13.42 -21.28 -18.87
C VAL A 414 13.66 -22.52 -19.73
N GLY A 415 12.58 -23.17 -20.14
CA GLY A 415 12.61 -24.42 -20.90
C GLY A 415 12.66 -25.70 -20.04
N ARG A 416 13.02 -25.62 -18.75
CA ARG A 416 13.03 -26.80 -17.86
C ARG A 416 11.65 -27.04 -17.24
N THR A 417 11.40 -28.31 -16.95
CA THR A 417 10.18 -28.80 -16.30
C THR A 417 10.43 -28.97 -14.80
N TYR A 418 9.44 -28.56 -14.02
CA TYR A 418 9.46 -28.60 -12.55
C TYR A 418 8.19 -29.30 -12.04
N LYS A 419 8.32 -30.01 -10.93
CA LYS A 419 7.18 -30.42 -10.12
C LYS A 419 6.92 -29.32 -9.09
N LEU A 420 5.70 -28.75 -9.11
CA LEU A 420 5.31 -27.63 -8.28
C LEU A 420 4.12 -28.05 -7.42
N GLN A 421 4.22 -27.76 -6.13
CA GLN A 421 3.08 -27.76 -5.20
C GLN A 421 2.79 -26.32 -4.85
N VAL A 422 1.62 -25.84 -5.23
CA VAL A 422 1.26 -24.43 -5.15
C VAL A 422 -0.14 -24.27 -4.56
N ARG A 423 -0.38 -23.12 -3.94
CA ARG A 423 -1.73 -22.65 -3.64
C ARG A 423 -1.91 -21.22 -4.16
N GLN A 424 -3.14 -20.73 -4.21
CA GLN A 424 -3.39 -19.34 -4.56
C GLN A 424 -2.59 -18.42 -3.63
N LEU A 425 -2.02 -17.36 -4.19
CA LEU A 425 -1.27 -16.36 -3.43
C LEU A 425 -2.19 -15.57 -2.50
N GLU A 426 -3.41 -15.34 -2.97
CA GLU A 426 -4.46 -14.64 -2.23
C GLU A 426 -4.70 -15.30 -0.88
N GLY A 427 -4.73 -14.47 0.18
CA GLY A 427 -4.89 -14.94 1.56
C GLY A 427 -3.67 -15.56 2.20
N THR A 428 -2.55 -15.64 1.51
CA THR A 428 -1.29 -16.00 2.15
C THR A 428 -0.62 -14.76 2.77
N PRO A 429 0.31 -14.94 3.72
CA PRO A 429 1.11 -13.83 4.23
C PRO A 429 1.89 -13.06 3.15
N TRP A 430 2.10 -13.68 1.99
CA TRP A 430 2.79 -13.10 0.85
C TRP A 430 1.91 -12.23 -0.06
N ASP A 431 0.60 -12.22 0.15
CA ASP A 431 -0.33 -11.50 -0.72
C ASP A 431 -0.14 -9.98 -0.71
N THR A 432 0.29 -9.43 0.43
CA THR A 432 0.57 -8.00 0.59
C THR A 432 2.00 -7.58 0.23
N ILE A 433 2.84 -8.54 -0.18
CA ILE A 433 4.24 -8.28 -0.53
C ILE A 433 4.34 -7.61 -1.88
N LYS A 434 5.28 -6.66 -1.99
CA LYS A 434 5.62 -6.03 -3.27
C LYS A 434 5.93 -7.09 -4.33
N ARG A 435 5.16 -7.10 -5.41
CA ARG A 435 5.31 -8.08 -6.49
C ARG A 435 5.68 -7.41 -7.80
N LYS A 436 6.40 -8.17 -8.61
CA LYS A 436 6.70 -7.79 -9.98
C LYS A 436 6.41 -8.96 -10.91
N ASP A 437 5.53 -8.69 -11.86
CA ASP A 437 5.23 -9.60 -12.94
C ASP A 437 5.33 -8.85 -14.28
N ASP A 438 6.25 -9.28 -15.14
CA ASP A 438 6.48 -8.70 -16.47
C ASP A 438 5.87 -9.62 -17.57
N SER A 439 5.10 -10.67 -17.21
CA SER A 439 4.59 -11.66 -18.17
C SER A 439 3.49 -11.13 -19.09
N GLY A 440 2.78 -10.12 -18.65
CA GLY A 440 1.60 -9.61 -19.37
C GLY A 440 0.37 -10.52 -19.30
N LEU A 441 0.40 -11.60 -18.49
CA LEU A 441 -0.66 -12.59 -18.36
C LEU A 441 -1.51 -12.32 -17.10
N LEU A 442 -2.32 -11.26 -17.14
CA LEU A 442 -3.16 -10.86 -16.00
C LEU A 442 -4.38 -11.76 -15.77
N ASP A 443 -4.71 -12.60 -16.73
CA ASP A 443 -5.83 -13.55 -16.60
C ASP A 443 -5.47 -14.75 -15.72
N LEU A 444 -4.19 -14.90 -15.37
CA LEU A 444 -3.74 -15.97 -14.50
C LEU A 444 -3.76 -15.50 -13.05
N GLU A 445 -4.54 -16.17 -12.24
CA GLU A 445 -4.48 -16.04 -10.78
C GLU A 445 -3.05 -16.35 -10.30
N PRO A 446 -2.47 -15.51 -9.44
CA PRO A 446 -1.13 -15.78 -8.92
C PRO A 446 -1.17 -16.87 -7.86
N TYR A 447 -0.24 -17.79 -7.96
CA TYR A 447 0.00 -18.88 -7.01
C TYR A 447 1.34 -18.68 -6.30
N ILE A 448 1.52 -19.27 -5.13
CA ILE A 448 2.80 -19.37 -4.44
C ILE A 448 3.13 -20.83 -4.19
N ARG A 449 4.41 -21.20 -4.24
CA ARG A 449 4.84 -22.54 -3.86
C ARG A 449 4.73 -22.70 -2.35
N LEU A 450 4.25 -23.85 -1.88
CA LEU A 450 4.18 -24.16 -0.45
C LEU A 450 5.57 -24.07 0.23
N GLU A 451 6.62 -24.53 -0.45
CA GLU A 451 8.01 -24.40 0.01
C GLU A 451 8.46 -22.94 0.16
N ASP A 452 7.99 -22.06 -0.73
CA ASP A 452 8.34 -20.63 -0.70
C ASP A 452 7.46 -19.87 0.30
N GLU A 453 6.24 -20.30 0.51
CA GLU A 453 5.34 -19.74 1.50
C GLU A 453 5.89 -19.90 2.92
N SER A 454 6.42 -21.08 3.26
CA SER A 454 7.03 -21.35 4.57
C SER A 454 8.26 -20.48 4.89
N LYS A 455 8.81 -19.77 3.91
CA LYS A 455 9.93 -18.83 4.08
C LYS A 455 9.49 -17.44 4.53
N TYR A 456 8.19 -17.22 4.70
CA TYR A 456 7.69 -15.94 5.14
C TYR A 456 8.27 -15.57 6.52
N PRO A 457 8.93 -14.41 6.67
CA PRO A 457 9.67 -14.10 7.89
C PRO A 457 8.80 -13.72 9.09
N GLY A 458 7.49 -13.62 8.89
CA GLY A 458 6.57 -12.97 9.85
C GLY A 458 6.09 -13.84 11.02
N GLU A 459 6.18 -15.18 10.98
CA GLU A 459 5.49 -16.02 11.97
C GLU A 459 6.37 -16.92 12.85
N ASN A 460 7.59 -17.18 12.49
CA ASN A 460 8.41 -18.12 13.26
C ASN A 460 9.79 -17.57 13.54
N ARG A 461 9.96 -16.85 14.65
CA ARG A 461 11.15 -16.82 15.52
C ARG A 461 10.95 -15.86 16.68
N ALA A 462 9.99 -16.21 17.58
CA ALA A 462 10.22 -16.04 19.00
C ALA A 462 10.95 -17.31 19.46
N ASN A 463 12.26 -17.28 19.44
CA ASN A 463 13.18 -18.08 20.23
C ASN A 463 14.46 -17.27 20.39
#